data_4201b4c4bdf122c3d550dbbb84995310
#
_entry.id   4201b4c4bdf122c3d550dbbb84995310
#
_cell.length_a   1.000
_cell.length_b   1.000
_cell.length_c   1.000
_cell.angle_alpha   90.00
_cell.angle_beta   90.00
_cell.angle_gamma   90.00
#
_symmetry.space_group_name_H-M   'P 1'
#
loop_
_entity.id
_entity.type
_entity.pdbx_description
1 polymer ?
#
loop_
_entity_poly.entity_id
_entity_poly.type
_entity_poly.pdbx_seq_one_letter_code
_entity_poly.pdbx_strand_id
1 'polypeptide(L)'
;MVFTLYEKSVRILNVNKLNGVICMGQKLDNYDKKILQILQEDGSISNLELAHQIGLAQSSCLLRTKSLRERGVIAKTTIIVDEKKLGYEVTAFAKVNLNPLNRETSSNFVEKIKDISQVVECYTITGDGAFLLKIVAKDLQYYRDFIVGTLLAIDAVSHVETNMVVGVDKNTTAIPLE
;
A
#
# COMPACT_ATOMS: atom_id res chain seq x y z
N MET A 1 1.75 -10.70 30.19
CA MET A 1 1.37 -11.94 29.43
C MET A 1 0.72 -11.68 28.09
N VAL A 2 0.34 -10.44 27.76
CA VAL A 2 -0.25 -10.04 26.45
C VAL A 2 0.81 -9.75 25.39
N PHE A 3 1.99 -9.27 25.78
CA PHE A 3 3.09 -8.90 24.86
C PHE A 3 3.75 -10.11 24.16
N THR A 4 3.80 -11.28 24.80
CA THR A 4 4.49 -12.47 24.25
C THR A 4 3.69 -13.17 23.13
N LEU A 5 2.38 -12.99 23.09
CA LEU A 5 1.53 -13.49 22.01
C LEU A 5 1.60 -12.62 20.76
N TYR A 6 1.91 -11.34 20.92
CA TYR A 6 2.02 -10.37 19.85
C TYR A 6 3.27 -10.60 18.98
N GLU A 7 4.43 -10.90 19.56
CA GLU A 7 5.66 -11.19 18.80
C GLU A 7 5.54 -12.45 17.91
N LYS A 8 4.73 -13.43 18.30
CA LYS A 8 4.46 -14.61 17.46
C LYS A 8 3.52 -14.32 16.30
N SER A 9 2.61 -13.36 16.44
CA SER A 9 1.64 -12.99 15.39
C SER A 9 2.24 -12.10 14.31
N VAL A 10 3.18 -11.21 14.66
CA VAL A 10 3.87 -10.32 13.70
C VAL A 10 4.84 -11.05 12.78
N ARG A 11 5.30 -12.26 13.13
CA ARG A 11 6.11 -13.11 12.24
C ARG A 11 5.35 -13.68 11.03
N ILE A 12 4.06 -13.45 10.91
CA ILE A 12 3.18 -14.15 9.96
C ILE A 12 2.99 -13.40 8.64
N LEU A 13 3.29 -12.11 8.58
CA LEU A 13 3.11 -11.31 7.35
C LEU A 13 4.44 -11.01 6.65
N ASN A 14 5.19 -12.07 6.36
CA ASN A 14 6.28 -11.96 5.40
C ASN A 14 5.72 -12.20 3.98
N VAL A 15 5.08 -11.16 3.42
CA VAL A 15 4.49 -11.17 2.07
C VAL A 15 5.56 -11.11 0.97
N ASN A 16 6.84 -11.20 1.30
CA ASN A 16 7.93 -11.25 0.31
C ASN A 16 8.80 -12.49 0.50
N LYS A 17 8.20 -13.68 0.33
CA LYS A 17 8.97 -14.88 0.05
C LYS A 17 9.16 -15.04 -1.47
N LEU A 18 9.78 -14.04 -2.09
CA LEU A 18 10.47 -14.20 -3.34
C LEU A 18 11.96 -13.97 -3.06
N ASN A 19 12.70 -15.10 -3.02
CA ASN A 19 14.16 -15.20 -2.93
C ASN A 19 14.79 -14.58 -1.66
N GLY A 20 14.95 -15.40 -0.66
CA GLY A 20 15.79 -15.42 0.51
C GLY A 20 17.02 -14.50 0.65
N VAL A 21 16.88 -13.21 0.40
CA VAL A 21 17.87 -12.22 0.76
C VAL A 21 17.18 -11.20 1.66
N ILE A 22 17.43 -11.32 2.96
CA ILE A 22 17.24 -10.19 3.89
C ILE A 22 18.22 -9.12 3.38
N CYS A 23 17.75 -8.19 2.57
CA CYS A 23 18.51 -6.99 2.25
C CYS A 23 18.64 -6.17 3.54
N MET A 24 19.71 -6.41 4.31
CA MET A 24 20.24 -5.40 5.20
C MET A 24 20.40 -4.14 4.36
N GLY A 25 19.81 -3.02 4.80
CA GLY A 25 19.66 -1.79 4.05
C GLY A 25 20.91 -1.44 3.25
N GLN A 26 20.89 -1.70 1.95
CA GLN A 26 22.01 -1.35 1.07
C GLN A 26 22.08 0.16 1.08
N LYS A 27 23.23 0.67 1.50
CA LYS A 27 23.47 2.11 1.61
C LYS A 27 23.24 2.77 0.25
N LEU A 28 22.25 3.65 0.17
CA LEU A 28 22.03 4.49 -1.00
C LEU A 28 23.08 5.61 -1.01
N ASP A 29 23.70 5.82 -2.14
CA ASP A 29 24.58 6.98 -2.31
C ASP A 29 23.75 8.25 -2.66
N ASN A 30 24.41 9.39 -2.72
CA ASN A 30 23.75 10.66 -3.00
C ASN A 30 23.08 10.70 -4.39
N TYR A 31 23.61 9.99 -5.37
CA TYR A 31 23.00 9.90 -6.69
C TYR A 31 21.75 9.02 -6.67
N ASP A 32 21.79 7.90 -5.96
CA ASP A 32 20.64 7.01 -5.78
C ASP A 32 19.48 7.77 -5.09
N LYS A 33 19.78 8.54 -4.04
CA LYS A 33 18.79 9.38 -3.35
C LYS A 33 18.18 10.43 -4.29
N LYS A 34 19.00 11.14 -5.08
CA LYS A 34 18.50 12.12 -6.06
C LYS A 34 17.62 11.48 -7.13
N ILE A 35 18.02 10.32 -7.66
CA ILE A 35 17.20 9.54 -8.61
C ILE A 35 15.83 9.22 -7.98
N LEU A 36 15.83 8.68 -6.76
CA LEU A 36 14.59 8.30 -6.07
C LEU A 36 13.73 9.53 -5.75
N GLN A 37 14.31 10.65 -5.36
CA GLN A 37 13.59 11.89 -5.08
C GLN A 37 12.83 12.37 -6.32
N ILE A 38 13.49 12.48 -7.46
CA ILE A 38 12.87 12.92 -8.71
C ILE A 38 11.81 11.92 -9.17
N LEU A 39 12.10 10.61 -9.13
CA LEU A 39 11.16 9.58 -9.58
C LEU A 39 9.93 9.44 -8.66
N GLN A 40 10.00 9.85 -7.40
CA GLN A 40 8.84 9.91 -6.50
C GLN A 40 7.94 11.10 -6.83
N GLU A 41 8.46 12.18 -7.40
CA GLU A 41 7.71 13.37 -7.83
C GLU A 41 7.16 13.17 -9.25
N ASP A 42 7.99 12.69 -10.17
CA ASP A 42 7.61 12.39 -11.57
C ASP A 42 8.19 11.05 -12.03
N GLY A 43 7.37 10.00 -11.91
CA GLY A 43 7.74 8.66 -12.39
C GLY A 43 7.74 8.52 -13.92
N SER A 44 7.27 9.55 -14.67
CA SER A 44 7.20 9.57 -16.14
C SER A 44 8.41 10.21 -16.80
N ILE A 45 9.30 10.85 -16.02
CA ILE A 45 10.49 11.54 -16.52
C ILE A 45 11.37 10.61 -17.38
N SER A 46 11.86 11.12 -18.51
CA SER A 46 12.76 10.36 -19.36
C SER A 46 14.13 10.16 -18.69
N ASN A 47 14.82 9.05 -19.05
CA ASN A 47 16.15 8.80 -18.50
C ASN A 47 17.17 9.88 -18.93
N LEU A 48 16.95 10.52 -20.09
CA LEU A 48 17.79 11.62 -20.55
C LEU A 48 17.64 12.83 -19.62
N GLU A 49 16.41 13.22 -19.35
CA GLU A 49 16.08 14.36 -18.48
C GLU A 49 16.52 14.10 -17.04
N LEU A 50 16.24 12.90 -16.52
CA LEU A 50 16.68 12.48 -15.20
C LEU A 50 18.20 12.58 -15.06
N ALA A 51 18.97 12.07 -16.04
CA ALA A 51 20.42 12.11 -16.05
C ALA A 51 20.93 13.57 -16.07
N HIS A 52 20.30 14.44 -16.85
CA HIS A 52 20.61 15.87 -16.91
C HIS A 52 20.41 16.55 -15.55
N GLN A 53 19.28 16.34 -14.90
CA GLN A 53 18.95 16.96 -13.61
C GLN A 53 19.88 16.55 -12.48
N ILE A 54 20.40 15.31 -12.51
CA ILE A 54 21.32 14.82 -11.47
C ILE A 54 22.81 14.99 -11.82
N GLY A 55 23.11 15.47 -13.02
CA GLY A 55 24.48 15.69 -13.49
C GLY A 55 25.26 14.40 -13.79
N LEU A 56 24.59 13.38 -14.37
CA LEU A 56 25.20 12.12 -14.78
C LEU A 56 25.11 11.89 -16.28
N ALA A 57 26.01 11.05 -16.81
CA ALA A 57 25.85 10.51 -18.15
C ALA A 57 24.59 9.62 -18.21
N GLN A 58 23.87 9.65 -19.33
CA GLN A 58 22.62 8.91 -19.54
C GLN A 58 22.76 7.41 -19.26
N SER A 59 23.87 6.80 -19.70
CA SER A 59 24.15 5.38 -19.44
C SER A 59 24.35 5.06 -17.97
N SER A 60 25.04 5.94 -17.23
CA SER A 60 25.26 5.78 -15.79
C SER A 60 23.95 5.91 -15.01
N CYS A 61 23.11 6.88 -15.37
CA CYS A 61 21.77 7.04 -14.79
C CYS A 61 20.89 5.82 -15.02
N LEU A 62 20.88 5.29 -16.26
CA LEU A 62 20.12 4.09 -16.61
C LEU A 62 20.56 2.87 -15.78
N LEU A 63 21.86 2.63 -15.67
CA LEU A 63 22.40 1.52 -14.89
C LEU A 63 22.02 1.63 -13.40
N ARG A 64 22.09 2.83 -12.82
CA ARG A 64 21.69 3.07 -11.42
C ARG A 64 20.19 2.82 -11.22
N THR A 65 19.35 3.37 -12.06
CA THR A 65 17.90 3.19 -11.99
C THR A 65 17.53 1.71 -12.14
N LYS A 66 18.18 0.99 -13.05
CA LYS A 66 18.01 -0.47 -13.21
C LYS A 66 18.43 -1.20 -11.93
N SER A 67 19.60 -0.89 -11.37
CA SER A 67 20.06 -1.47 -10.11
C SER A 67 19.08 -1.23 -8.96
N LEU A 68 18.50 -0.02 -8.83
CA LEU A 68 17.51 0.29 -7.81
C LEU A 68 16.24 -0.56 -7.95
N ARG A 69 15.81 -0.86 -9.18
CA ARG A 69 14.70 -1.78 -9.45
C ARG A 69 15.06 -3.23 -9.13
N GLU A 70 16.22 -3.71 -9.56
CA GLU A 70 16.69 -5.08 -9.29
C GLU A 70 16.89 -5.35 -7.81
N ARG A 71 17.31 -4.34 -7.06
CA ARG A 71 17.45 -4.36 -5.59
C ARG A 71 16.09 -4.24 -4.86
N GLY A 72 14.99 -4.01 -5.57
CA GLY A 72 13.67 -3.83 -4.98
C GLY A 72 13.46 -2.50 -4.24
N VAL A 73 14.40 -1.54 -4.35
CA VAL A 73 14.24 -0.19 -3.79
C VAL A 73 13.13 0.55 -4.52
N ILE A 74 13.07 0.43 -5.85
CA ILE A 74 11.93 0.83 -6.66
C ILE A 74 11.04 -0.40 -6.82
N ALA A 75 9.97 -0.50 -6.03
CA ALA A 75 9.08 -1.65 -6.04
C ALA A 75 8.23 -1.72 -7.32
N LYS A 76 7.70 -0.58 -7.76
CA LYS A 76 6.91 -0.45 -8.99
C LYS A 76 6.87 1.01 -9.47
N THR A 77 6.52 1.20 -10.73
CA THR A 77 6.13 2.50 -11.27
C THR A 77 4.65 2.44 -11.64
N THR A 78 3.87 3.42 -11.23
CA THR A 78 2.42 3.47 -11.47
C THR A 78 2.00 4.91 -11.75
N ILE A 79 0.78 5.07 -12.27
CA ILE A 79 0.12 6.37 -12.37
C ILE A 79 -0.87 6.53 -11.22
N ILE A 80 -1.09 7.75 -10.79
CA ILE A 80 -2.15 8.11 -9.87
C ILE A 80 -3.27 8.75 -10.69
N VAL A 81 -4.47 8.24 -10.54
CA VAL A 81 -5.65 8.75 -11.23
C VAL A 81 -6.51 9.57 -10.27
N ASP A 82 -7.22 10.55 -10.81
CA ASP A 82 -8.23 11.31 -10.08
C ASP A 82 -9.49 10.47 -9.93
N GLU A 83 -9.74 9.98 -8.72
CA GLU A 83 -10.86 9.10 -8.39
C GLU A 83 -12.21 9.73 -8.78
N LYS A 84 -12.37 11.06 -8.55
CA LYS A 84 -13.60 11.78 -8.86
C LYS A 84 -13.87 11.86 -10.36
N LYS A 85 -12.82 12.03 -11.17
CA LYS A 85 -12.95 12.03 -12.64
C LYS A 85 -13.33 10.66 -13.20
N LEU A 86 -13.11 9.61 -12.42
CA LEU A 86 -13.56 8.25 -12.75
C LEU A 86 -14.95 7.94 -12.18
N GLY A 87 -15.63 8.92 -11.55
CA GLY A 87 -16.95 8.76 -10.98
C GLY A 87 -17.00 8.09 -9.62
N TYR A 88 -15.86 8.06 -8.88
CA TYR A 88 -15.81 7.61 -7.49
C TYR A 88 -15.85 8.83 -6.56
N GLU A 89 -17.02 9.07 -5.94
CA GLU A 89 -17.23 10.26 -5.11
C GLU A 89 -16.99 9.99 -3.62
N VAL A 90 -16.96 8.70 -3.24
CA VAL A 90 -16.82 8.28 -1.84
C VAL A 90 -15.50 7.55 -1.66
N THR A 91 -14.69 8.05 -0.73
CA THR A 91 -13.54 7.33 -0.16
C THR A 91 -13.78 7.14 1.32
N ALA A 92 -13.57 5.93 1.81
CA ALA A 92 -13.75 5.59 3.21
C ALA A 92 -12.60 4.72 3.74
N PHE A 93 -12.30 4.87 5.03
CA PHE A 93 -11.47 3.94 5.78
C PHE A 93 -12.37 3.08 6.67
N ALA A 94 -12.37 1.76 6.43
CA ALA A 94 -13.13 0.81 7.22
C ALA A 94 -12.20 -0.01 8.10
N LYS A 95 -12.41 0.05 9.42
CA LYS A 95 -11.80 -0.88 10.37
C LYS A 95 -12.64 -2.14 10.43
N VAL A 96 -12.01 -3.29 10.26
CA VAL A 96 -12.69 -4.59 10.24
C VAL A 96 -12.17 -5.45 11.37
N ASN A 97 -13.11 -6.00 12.15
CA ASN A 97 -12.84 -6.96 13.21
C ASN A 97 -13.29 -8.36 12.78
N LEU A 98 -12.51 -9.37 13.16
CA LEU A 98 -12.83 -10.78 12.93
C LEU A 98 -13.13 -11.48 14.26
N ASN A 99 -14.06 -12.43 14.23
CA ASN A 99 -14.34 -13.32 15.35
C ASN A 99 -14.58 -14.76 14.83
N PRO A 100 -13.74 -15.74 15.19
CA PRO A 100 -12.51 -15.58 15.98
C PRO A 100 -11.38 -14.91 15.19
N LEU A 101 -10.56 -14.11 15.87
CA LEU A 101 -9.34 -13.57 15.29
C LEU A 101 -8.21 -14.58 15.47
N ASN A 102 -7.88 -15.31 14.40
CA ASN A 102 -6.78 -16.26 14.37
C ASN A 102 -6.11 -16.25 12.99
N ARG A 103 -5.08 -17.08 12.81
CA ARG A 103 -4.31 -17.14 11.56
C ARG A 103 -5.17 -17.55 10.37
N GLU A 104 -6.04 -18.53 10.55
CA GLU A 104 -6.86 -19.09 9.48
C GLU A 104 -7.88 -18.06 8.99
N THR A 105 -8.67 -17.48 9.91
CA THR A 105 -9.67 -16.46 9.57
C THR A 105 -9.04 -15.22 8.96
N SER A 106 -7.87 -14.79 9.48
CA SER A 106 -7.12 -13.66 8.92
C SER A 106 -6.62 -13.94 7.50
N SER A 107 -6.07 -15.13 7.24
CA SER A 107 -5.60 -15.50 5.90
C SER A 107 -6.76 -15.60 4.91
N ASN A 108 -7.86 -16.21 5.31
CA ASN A 108 -9.07 -16.36 4.48
C ASN A 108 -9.69 -14.99 4.16
N PHE A 109 -9.72 -14.07 5.15
CA PHE A 109 -10.18 -12.72 4.94
C PHE A 109 -9.32 -11.98 3.90
N VAL A 110 -7.99 -12.00 4.07
CA VAL A 110 -7.04 -11.33 3.15
C VAL A 110 -7.18 -11.88 1.73
N GLU A 111 -7.31 -13.21 1.54
CA GLU A 111 -7.51 -13.79 0.21
C GLU A 111 -8.82 -13.28 -0.44
N LYS A 112 -9.92 -13.24 0.32
CA LYS A 112 -11.20 -12.71 -0.20
C LYS A 112 -11.10 -11.22 -0.56
N ILE A 113 -10.40 -10.41 0.25
CA ILE A 113 -10.24 -8.97 0.01
C ILE A 113 -9.44 -8.66 -1.25
N LYS A 114 -8.45 -9.49 -1.62
CA LYS A 114 -7.61 -9.27 -2.82
C LYS A 114 -8.42 -9.17 -4.11
N ASP A 115 -9.51 -9.90 -4.20
CA ASP A 115 -10.35 -9.95 -5.41
C ASP A 115 -11.43 -8.87 -5.43
N ILE A 116 -11.52 -8.04 -4.40
CA ILE A 116 -12.52 -6.98 -4.27
C ILE A 116 -11.93 -5.66 -4.79
N SER A 117 -12.35 -5.24 -5.97
CA SER A 117 -11.82 -4.05 -6.66
C SER A 117 -12.09 -2.73 -5.95
N GLN A 118 -13.15 -2.65 -5.14
CA GLN A 118 -13.49 -1.46 -4.34
C GLN A 118 -12.52 -1.24 -3.18
N VAL A 119 -11.83 -2.30 -2.73
CA VAL A 119 -10.80 -2.21 -1.69
C VAL A 119 -9.47 -1.95 -2.35
N VAL A 120 -9.00 -0.72 -2.29
CA VAL A 120 -7.75 -0.30 -2.94
C VAL A 120 -6.52 -0.49 -2.05
N GLU A 121 -6.71 -0.53 -0.72
CA GLU A 121 -5.65 -0.81 0.26
C GLU A 121 -6.20 -1.67 1.41
N CYS A 122 -5.37 -2.58 1.91
CA CYS A 122 -5.69 -3.41 3.07
C CYS A 122 -4.45 -3.53 3.97
N TYR A 123 -4.58 -3.12 5.21
CA TYR A 123 -3.53 -3.14 6.23
C TYR A 123 -3.96 -3.99 7.41
N THR A 124 -3.05 -4.80 7.95
CA THR A 124 -3.20 -5.36 9.28
C THR A 124 -2.76 -4.29 10.28
N ILE A 125 -3.59 -3.98 11.24
CA ILE A 125 -3.33 -2.93 12.23
C ILE A 125 -3.30 -3.49 13.65
N THR A 126 -2.75 -2.71 14.56
CA THR A 126 -2.79 -2.94 16.01
C THR A 126 -3.84 -2.05 16.64
N GLY A 127 -4.37 -2.43 17.80
CA GLY A 127 -5.39 -1.67 18.53
C GLY A 127 -6.80 -2.19 18.26
N ASP A 128 -7.77 -1.28 18.17
CA ASP A 128 -9.18 -1.61 17.98
C ASP A 128 -9.49 -1.93 16.52
N GLY A 129 -9.27 -3.16 16.14
CA GLY A 129 -9.50 -3.66 14.79
C GLY A 129 -8.37 -4.56 14.33
N ALA A 130 -8.68 -5.53 13.47
CA ALA A 130 -7.70 -6.42 12.88
C ALA A 130 -7.14 -5.87 11.57
N PHE A 131 -8.01 -5.20 10.77
CA PHE A 131 -7.68 -4.68 9.45
C PHE A 131 -8.21 -3.27 9.26
N LEU A 132 -7.45 -2.48 8.49
CA LEU A 132 -7.87 -1.18 7.96
C LEU A 132 -7.91 -1.27 6.44
N LEU A 133 -9.08 -1.00 5.87
CA LEU A 133 -9.31 -0.98 4.43
C LEU A 133 -9.49 0.45 3.95
N LYS A 134 -8.86 0.81 2.81
CA LYS A 134 -9.25 1.98 2.02
C LYS A 134 -10.21 1.50 0.94
N ILE A 135 -11.40 2.08 0.90
CA ILE A 135 -12.50 1.69 0.02
C ILE A 135 -12.90 2.89 -0.82
N VAL A 136 -13.11 2.66 -2.12
CA VAL A 136 -13.65 3.66 -3.04
C VAL A 136 -15.02 3.21 -3.56
N ALA A 137 -15.96 4.15 -3.65
CA ALA A 137 -17.31 3.87 -4.11
C ALA A 137 -17.84 5.04 -4.95
N LYS A 138 -18.77 4.73 -5.88
CA LYS A 138 -19.38 5.75 -6.73
C LYS A 138 -20.21 6.74 -5.94
N ASP A 139 -20.95 6.24 -4.96
CA ASP A 139 -21.81 7.02 -4.08
C ASP A 139 -22.02 6.31 -2.74
N LEU A 140 -22.73 6.94 -1.82
CA LEU A 140 -23.01 6.40 -0.49
C LEU A 140 -23.92 5.17 -0.53
N GLN A 141 -24.84 5.09 -1.50
CA GLN A 141 -25.72 3.93 -1.65
C GLN A 141 -24.90 2.71 -2.07
N TYR A 142 -24.03 2.87 -3.06
CA TYR A 142 -23.12 1.83 -3.51
C TYR A 142 -22.18 1.38 -2.38
N TYR A 143 -21.67 2.32 -1.59
CA TYR A 143 -20.84 2.02 -0.41
C TYR A 143 -21.61 1.18 0.61
N ARG A 144 -22.84 1.59 0.96
CA ARG A 144 -23.69 0.85 1.90
C ARG A 144 -23.94 -0.58 1.43
N ASP A 145 -24.32 -0.73 0.16
CA ASP A 145 -24.63 -2.05 -0.41
C ASP A 145 -23.38 -2.94 -0.44
N PHE A 146 -22.21 -2.36 -0.67
CA PHE A 146 -20.92 -3.04 -0.57
C PHE A 146 -20.61 -3.52 0.87
N ILE A 147 -20.79 -2.66 1.88
CA ILE A 147 -20.55 -3.06 3.28
C ILE A 147 -21.48 -4.19 3.68
N VAL A 148 -22.78 -4.06 3.44
CA VAL A 148 -23.77 -5.04 3.87
C VAL A 148 -23.70 -6.33 3.04
N GLY A 149 -23.63 -6.21 1.73
CA GLY A 149 -23.70 -7.34 0.81
C GLY A 149 -22.36 -8.06 0.58
N THR A 150 -21.23 -7.42 0.88
CA THR A 150 -19.90 -7.98 0.58
C THR A 150 -19.07 -8.13 1.84
N LEU A 151 -18.76 -7.05 2.56
CA LEU A 151 -17.83 -7.16 3.70
C LEU A 151 -18.43 -7.91 4.88
N LEU A 152 -19.66 -7.58 5.28
CA LEU A 152 -20.33 -8.26 6.39
C LEU A 152 -20.80 -9.69 6.01
N ALA A 153 -20.82 -10.03 4.72
CA ALA A 153 -21.09 -11.39 4.26
C ALA A 153 -19.84 -12.30 4.29
N ILE A 154 -18.65 -11.75 4.57
CA ILE A 154 -17.45 -12.56 4.76
C ILE A 154 -17.50 -13.23 6.12
N ASP A 155 -17.41 -14.57 6.15
CA ASP A 155 -17.34 -15.33 7.39
C ASP A 155 -16.23 -14.78 8.30
N ALA A 156 -16.48 -14.79 9.59
CA ALA A 156 -15.65 -14.22 10.65
C ALA A 156 -15.62 -12.69 10.72
N VAL A 157 -16.11 -11.91 9.76
CA VAL A 157 -16.27 -10.46 9.96
C VAL A 157 -17.36 -10.23 11.00
N SER A 158 -16.98 -9.69 12.15
CA SER A 158 -17.88 -9.45 13.29
C SER A 158 -18.30 -8.00 13.42
N HIS A 159 -17.49 -7.07 12.96
CA HIS A 159 -17.76 -5.64 13.05
C HIS A 159 -17.00 -4.85 11.98
N VAL A 160 -17.65 -3.81 11.46
CA VAL A 160 -17.06 -2.84 10.53
C VAL A 160 -17.36 -1.43 11.02
N GLU A 161 -16.31 -0.69 11.35
CA GLU A 161 -16.39 0.73 11.70
C GLU A 161 -15.93 1.56 10.49
N THR A 162 -16.76 2.48 10.03
CA THR A 162 -16.49 3.29 8.84
C THR A 162 -16.15 4.73 9.19
N ASN A 163 -15.05 5.23 8.61
CA ASN A 163 -14.67 6.63 8.65
C ASN A 163 -14.69 7.18 7.21
N MET A 164 -15.66 8.04 6.89
CA MET A 164 -15.73 8.69 5.59
C MET A 164 -14.69 9.79 5.45
N VAL A 165 -14.01 9.85 4.31
CA VAL A 165 -13.10 10.95 3.98
C VAL A 165 -13.93 12.14 3.54
N VAL A 166 -13.90 13.21 4.32
CA VAL A 166 -14.61 14.48 4.01
C VAL A 166 -13.73 15.48 3.28
N GLY A 167 -12.42 15.32 3.34
CA GLY A 167 -11.43 16.15 2.65
C GLY A 167 -10.06 15.49 2.66
N VAL A 168 -9.21 15.86 1.72
CA VAL A 168 -7.82 15.37 1.62
C VAL A 168 -6.90 16.59 1.69
N ASP A 169 -6.23 16.76 2.82
CA ASP A 169 -5.34 17.89 3.05
C ASP A 169 -3.92 17.62 2.54
N LYS A 170 -3.51 16.35 2.51
CA LYS A 170 -2.22 15.92 1.97
C LYS A 170 -2.34 14.50 1.41
N ASN A 171 -1.93 14.33 0.17
CA ASN A 171 -1.82 13.02 -0.47
C ASN A 171 -0.51 12.95 -1.25
N THR A 172 0.48 12.27 -0.70
CA THR A 172 1.77 12.02 -1.36
C THR A 172 2.24 10.61 -1.08
N THR A 173 2.84 9.98 -2.08
CA THR A 173 3.51 8.68 -1.94
C THR A 173 5.02 8.84 -1.72
N ALA A 174 5.54 10.07 -1.73
CA ALA A 174 6.95 10.34 -1.57
C ALA A 174 7.42 10.10 -0.12
N ILE A 175 8.38 9.20 0.05
CA ILE A 175 9.04 8.87 1.31
C ILE A 175 10.27 9.76 1.47
N PRO A 176 10.50 10.39 2.65
CA PRO A 176 11.71 11.16 2.92
C PRO A 176 12.97 10.31 2.75
N LEU A 177 13.99 10.86 2.12
CA LEU A 177 15.29 10.22 1.90
C LEU A 177 16.35 10.98 2.71
N GLU A 178 16.71 10.43 3.87
CA GLU A 178 17.78 10.97 4.75
C GLU A 178 19.18 10.62 4.26
#